data_8c860c4883c1a3b9e804c17eaf443b57
#
_entry.id   8c860c4883c1a3b9e804c17eaf443b57
#
_cell.length_a   1.000
_cell.length_b   1.000
_cell.length_c   1.000
_cell.angle_alpha   90.00
_cell.angle_beta   90.00
_cell.angle_gamma   90.00
#
_symmetry.space_group_name_H-M   'P 1'
#
loop_
_entity.id
_entity.type
_entity.pdbx_description
1 polymer ?
#
loop_
_entity_poly.entity_id
_entity_poly.type
_entity_poly.pdbx_seq_one_letter_code
_entity_poly.pdbx_strand_id
1 'polypeptide(L)'
;MNNIDLNNRTAIVTGGSQGFGLAITNRFLASGANVIIWDIDEKITEKVLKEKNSKNLSASKVDVTNFADVETEIKKVTSNNKIDIFVNNAGITGMNTKVWDYPIEEWKKVLELDLNAVFYCCKAIAPHMIKNNYGRIVNISSIAGKEGNPNASAYSTAKAGVIGLTKSLGKELADKNIAVNCVTPAAAKTRIFDQMTEEHINYMLSKIPRNRFAQVDELASLVAWLACEENSFATGAVFDLSGGRATY
;
A
#
# COMPACT_ATOMS: atom_id res chain seq x y z
N MET A 1 -18.62 5.36 -20.68
CA MET A 1 -17.40 4.73 -20.15
C MET A 1 -17.61 4.54 -18.66
N ASN A 2 -17.49 3.34 -18.12
CA ASN A 2 -17.61 3.12 -16.68
C ASN A 2 -16.34 3.66 -16.02
N ASN A 3 -16.50 4.65 -15.15
CA ASN A 3 -15.39 5.22 -14.36
C ASN A 3 -15.53 4.74 -12.92
N ILE A 4 -14.40 4.36 -12.31
CA ILE A 4 -14.36 4.11 -10.86
C ILE A 4 -14.65 5.45 -10.16
N ASP A 5 -15.75 5.48 -9.40
CA ASP A 5 -16.21 6.66 -8.71
C ASP A 5 -15.78 6.66 -7.24
N LEU A 6 -15.02 7.68 -6.86
CA LEU A 6 -14.62 7.95 -5.48
C LEU A 6 -15.06 9.34 -5.02
N ASN A 7 -16.06 9.93 -5.69
CA ASN A 7 -16.59 11.24 -5.29
C ASN A 7 -17.08 11.20 -3.83
N ASN A 8 -16.80 12.28 -3.10
CA ASN A 8 -17.13 12.43 -1.68
C ASN A 8 -16.45 11.40 -0.76
N ARG A 9 -15.47 10.64 -1.24
CA ARG A 9 -14.63 9.75 -0.42
C ARG A 9 -13.36 10.46 0.00
N THR A 10 -12.95 10.22 1.23
CA THR A 10 -11.64 10.69 1.73
C THR A 10 -10.72 9.50 1.94
N ALA A 11 -9.56 9.56 1.33
CA ALA A 11 -8.55 8.50 1.34
C ALA A 11 -7.26 8.96 2.02
N ILE A 12 -6.66 8.10 2.83
CA ILE A 12 -5.28 8.24 3.30
C ILE A 12 -4.40 7.27 2.53
N VAL A 13 -3.25 7.75 2.02
CA VAL A 13 -2.25 6.94 1.32
C VAL A 13 -0.90 7.12 1.99
N THR A 14 -0.37 6.05 2.61
CA THR A 14 0.96 6.09 3.23
C THR A 14 2.05 5.93 2.17
N GLY A 15 3.15 6.70 2.28
CA GLY A 15 4.18 6.78 1.23
C GLY A 15 3.60 7.29 -0.10
N GLY A 16 2.62 8.21 -0.03
CA GLY A 16 1.83 8.68 -1.17
C GLY A 16 2.55 9.64 -2.12
N SER A 17 3.80 10.02 -1.81
CA SER A 17 4.55 11.05 -2.54
C SER A 17 5.40 10.53 -3.69
N GLN A 18 5.58 9.21 -3.84
CA GLN A 18 6.41 8.61 -4.90
C GLN A 18 5.93 7.19 -5.28
N GLY A 19 6.48 6.67 -6.37
CA GLY A 19 6.27 5.29 -6.82
C GLY A 19 4.80 4.89 -6.91
N PHE A 20 4.45 3.73 -6.35
CA PHE A 20 3.08 3.23 -6.30
C PHE A 20 2.14 4.17 -5.53
N GLY A 21 2.60 4.71 -4.39
CA GLY A 21 1.80 5.62 -3.59
C GLY A 21 1.37 6.86 -4.36
N LEU A 22 2.27 7.46 -5.14
CA LEU A 22 1.94 8.61 -5.98
C LEU A 22 0.99 8.24 -7.13
N ALA A 23 1.16 7.07 -7.74
CA ALA A 23 0.24 6.59 -8.77
C ALA A 23 -1.18 6.36 -8.20
N ILE A 24 -1.28 5.79 -7.00
CA ILE A 24 -2.55 5.62 -6.28
C ILE A 24 -3.16 6.98 -5.95
N THR A 25 -2.38 7.91 -5.40
CA THR A 25 -2.80 9.29 -5.12
C THR A 25 -3.39 9.96 -6.36
N ASN A 26 -2.66 9.89 -7.49
CA ASN A 26 -3.11 10.45 -8.77
C ASN A 26 -4.42 9.80 -9.25
N ARG A 27 -4.51 8.48 -9.16
CA ARG A 27 -5.70 7.75 -9.59
C ARG A 27 -6.92 8.09 -8.73
N PHE A 28 -6.75 8.21 -7.43
CA PHE A 28 -7.82 8.57 -6.51
C PHE A 28 -8.33 10.00 -6.76
N LEU A 29 -7.42 10.95 -6.96
CA LEU A 29 -7.78 12.32 -7.34
C LEU A 29 -8.55 12.36 -8.67
N ALA A 30 -8.08 11.62 -9.67
CA ALA A 30 -8.76 11.49 -10.97
C ALA A 30 -10.14 10.80 -10.87
N SER A 31 -10.35 10.01 -9.83
CA SER A 31 -11.64 9.37 -9.51
C SER A 31 -12.53 10.19 -8.58
N GLY A 32 -12.14 11.44 -8.24
CA GLY A 32 -12.95 12.40 -7.48
C GLY A 32 -12.75 12.35 -5.96
N ALA A 33 -11.81 11.55 -5.43
CA ALA A 33 -11.56 11.48 -4.01
C ALA A 33 -10.84 12.72 -3.46
N ASN A 34 -11.06 13.01 -2.16
CA ASN A 34 -10.13 13.81 -1.37
C ASN A 34 -9.00 12.87 -0.88
N VAL A 35 -7.75 13.27 -1.08
CA VAL A 35 -6.59 12.45 -0.72
C VAL A 35 -5.72 13.16 0.30
N ILE A 36 -5.34 12.43 1.35
CA ILE A 36 -4.38 12.86 2.35
C ILE A 36 -3.15 11.95 2.23
N ILE A 37 -2.05 12.52 1.79
CA ILE A 37 -0.76 11.82 1.77
C ILE A 37 -0.19 11.78 3.18
N TRP A 38 0.22 10.60 3.63
CA TRP A 38 1.09 10.44 4.78
C TRP A 38 2.48 10.02 4.31
N ASP A 39 3.45 10.87 4.52
CA ASP A 39 4.82 10.59 4.11
C ASP A 39 5.79 11.19 5.14
N ILE A 40 6.95 10.56 5.31
CA ILE A 40 8.01 11.08 6.18
C ILE A 40 8.88 12.12 5.46
N ASP A 41 8.92 12.06 4.11
CA ASP A 41 9.70 13.00 3.28
C ASP A 41 8.87 14.23 2.93
N GLU A 42 9.02 15.27 3.75
CA GLU A 42 8.33 16.55 3.55
C GLU A 42 8.72 17.23 2.24
N LYS A 43 9.99 17.11 1.80
CA LYS A 43 10.46 17.80 0.58
C LYS A 43 9.81 17.25 -0.68
N ILE A 44 9.75 15.91 -0.79
CA ILE A 44 9.09 15.26 -1.92
C ILE A 44 7.58 15.55 -1.86
N THR A 45 6.99 15.49 -0.69
CA THR A 45 5.57 15.76 -0.48
C THR A 45 5.18 17.17 -0.87
N GLU A 46 5.93 18.18 -0.43
CA GLU A 46 5.69 19.59 -0.85
C GLU A 46 5.78 19.79 -2.35
N LYS A 47 6.75 19.12 -3.01
CA LYS A 47 6.86 19.15 -4.47
C LYS A 47 5.60 18.60 -5.12
N VAL A 48 5.10 17.45 -4.66
CA VAL A 48 3.86 16.84 -5.18
C VAL A 48 2.66 17.77 -4.98
N LEU A 49 2.51 18.36 -3.80
CA LEU A 49 1.42 19.30 -3.52
C LEU A 49 1.45 20.51 -4.47
N LYS A 50 2.63 21.09 -4.70
CA LYS A 50 2.83 22.23 -5.62
C LYS A 50 2.53 21.84 -7.07
N GLU A 51 3.03 20.71 -7.54
CA GLU A 51 2.81 20.23 -8.92
C GLU A 51 1.35 19.89 -9.19
N LYS A 52 0.65 19.28 -8.23
CA LYS A 52 -0.77 18.92 -8.40
C LYS A 52 -1.71 20.10 -8.24
N ASN A 53 -1.38 21.04 -7.38
CA ASN A 53 -2.18 22.24 -7.10
C ASN A 53 -3.69 21.96 -6.99
N SER A 54 -4.05 20.90 -6.28
CA SER A 54 -5.42 20.41 -6.15
C SER A 54 -5.98 20.70 -4.77
N LYS A 55 -7.19 21.29 -4.72
CA LYS A 55 -7.92 21.50 -3.46
C LYS A 55 -8.31 20.20 -2.75
N ASN A 56 -8.35 19.09 -3.48
CA ASN A 56 -8.69 17.76 -2.98
C ASN A 56 -7.46 16.98 -2.53
N LEU A 57 -6.26 17.60 -2.48
CA LEU A 57 -5.01 16.98 -2.04
C LEU A 57 -4.44 17.75 -0.84
N SER A 58 -4.18 17.01 0.22
CA SER A 58 -3.45 17.49 1.39
C SER A 58 -2.43 16.45 1.84
N ALA A 59 -1.58 16.80 2.78
CA ALA A 59 -0.60 15.88 3.31
C ALA A 59 -0.31 16.15 4.79
N SER A 60 0.16 15.13 5.48
CA SER A 60 0.70 15.20 6.83
C SER A 60 2.03 14.44 6.87
N LYS A 61 3.00 14.97 7.63
CA LYS A 61 4.20 14.23 7.98
C LYS A 61 3.85 13.24 9.07
N VAL A 62 3.98 11.96 8.77
CA VAL A 62 3.68 10.87 9.71
C VAL A 62 4.76 9.80 9.60
N ASP A 63 5.39 9.48 10.71
CA ASP A 63 6.20 8.27 10.82
C ASP A 63 5.27 7.10 11.17
N VAL A 64 4.95 6.29 10.16
CA VAL A 64 4.04 5.13 10.33
C VAL A 64 4.64 4.03 11.22
N THR A 65 5.96 4.07 11.51
CA THR A 65 6.61 3.14 12.44
C THR A 65 6.43 3.56 13.92
N ASN A 66 5.95 4.78 14.14
CA ASN A 66 5.61 5.29 15.47
C ASN A 66 4.09 5.24 15.69
N PHE A 67 3.62 4.28 16.50
CA PHE A 67 2.18 4.14 16.75
C PHE A 67 1.54 5.40 17.36
N ALA A 68 2.25 6.14 18.21
CA ALA A 68 1.72 7.37 18.80
C ALA A 68 1.49 8.47 17.77
N ASP A 69 2.38 8.59 16.77
CA ASP A 69 2.20 9.52 15.65
C ASP A 69 0.99 9.13 14.80
N VAL A 70 0.88 7.84 14.47
CA VAL A 70 -0.28 7.29 13.73
C VAL A 70 -1.58 7.57 14.47
N GLU A 71 -1.65 7.23 15.77
CA GLU A 71 -2.86 7.42 16.57
C GLU A 71 -3.24 8.91 16.69
N THR A 72 -2.26 9.77 16.88
CA THR A 72 -2.47 11.23 16.99
C THR A 72 -3.02 11.80 15.68
N GLU A 73 -2.41 11.44 14.55
CA GLU A 73 -2.85 11.95 13.25
C GLU A 73 -4.22 11.37 12.84
N ILE A 74 -4.51 10.09 13.14
CA ILE A 74 -5.87 9.55 12.95
C ILE A 74 -6.90 10.36 13.75
N LYS A 75 -6.67 10.63 15.03
CA LYS A 75 -7.58 11.44 15.85
C LYS A 75 -7.79 12.84 15.25
N LYS A 76 -6.73 13.47 14.77
CA LYS A 76 -6.77 14.79 14.15
C LYS A 76 -7.57 14.79 12.85
N VAL A 77 -7.28 13.90 11.91
CA VAL A 77 -7.98 13.88 10.62
C VAL A 77 -9.44 13.43 10.75
N THR A 78 -9.74 12.50 11.66
CA THR A 78 -11.10 11.99 11.87
C THR A 78 -11.99 12.93 12.70
N SER A 79 -11.43 13.94 13.36
CA SER A 79 -12.23 14.97 14.04
C SER A 79 -13.01 15.86 13.08
N ASN A 80 -12.50 16.06 11.87
CA ASN A 80 -13.06 16.97 10.88
C ASN A 80 -13.50 16.27 9.58
N ASN A 81 -13.10 15.01 9.38
CA ASN A 81 -13.35 14.26 8.15
C ASN A 81 -13.83 12.85 8.44
N LYS A 82 -14.69 12.33 7.58
CA LYS A 82 -14.92 10.91 7.49
C LYS A 82 -13.83 10.31 6.61
N ILE A 83 -13.05 9.38 7.14
CA ILE A 83 -12.05 8.63 6.37
C ILE A 83 -12.69 7.34 5.88
N ASP A 84 -12.82 7.22 4.57
CA ASP A 84 -13.48 6.11 3.89
C ASP A 84 -12.50 5.04 3.41
N ILE A 85 -11.28 5.47 3.03
CA ILE A 85 -10.29 4.62 2.39
C ILE A 85 -8.95 4.78 3.10
N PHE A 86 -8.27 3.66 3.35
CA PHE A 86 -6.91 3.66 3.89
C PHE A 86 -6.01 2.72 3.08
N VAL A 87 -4.93 3.26 2.50
CA VAL A 87 -3.97 2.48 1.72
C VAL A 87 -2.64 2.41 2.46
N ASN A 88 -2.29 1.22 2.93
CA ASN A 88 -0.98 0.94 3.49
C ASN A 88 -0.01 0.61 2.35
N ASN A 89 0.76 1.61 1.91
CA ASN A 89 1.70 1.48 0.80
C ASN A 89 3.15 1.75 1.20
N ALA A 90 3.41 2.53 2.26
CA ALA A 90 4.78 2.79 2.72
C ALA A 90 5.55 1.48 2.97
N GLY A 91 6.80 1.44 2.56
CA GLY A 91 7.64 0.25 2.71
C GLY A 91 9.02 0.40 2.07
N ILE A 92 9.91 -0.52 2.41
CA ILE A 92 11.28 -0.63 1.89
C ILE A 92 11.62 -2.08 1.53
N THR A 93 12.54 -2.28 0.61
CA THR A 93 12.98 -3.65 0.26
C THR A 93 14.00 -4.24 1.24
N GLY A 94 14.69 -3.39 1.99
CA GLY A 94 15.81 -3.79 2.82
C GLY A 94 17.03 -4.26 2.01
N MET A 95 17.98 -4.88 2.70
CA MET A 95 19.20 -5.44 2.08
C MET A 95 18.91 -6.72 1.31
N ASN A 96 19.67 -6.93 0.24
CA ASN A 96 19.72 -8.20 -0.49
C ASN A 96 20.93 -9.03 -0.01
N THR A 97 20.68 -9.97 0.92
CA THR A 97 21.71 -10.86 1.45
C THR A 97 21.11 -12.17 1.96
N LYS A 98 21.95 -13.17 2.16
CA LYS A 98 21.50 -14.48 2.64
C LYS A 98 21.03 -14.42 4.09
N VAL A 99 20.10 -15.30 4.46
CA VAL A 99 19.49 -15.31 5.80
C VAL A 99 20.55 -15.36 6.92
N TRP A 100 21.57 -16.19 6.78
CA TRP A 100 22.61 -16.33 7.80
C TRP A 100 23.59 -15.16 7.89
N ASP A 101 23.63 -14.30 6.87
CA ASP A 101 24.44 -13.07 6.82
C ASP A 101 23.58 -11.81 7.01
N TYR A 102 22.25 -11.97 7.23
CA TYR A 102 21.33 -10.82 7.29
C TYR A 102 21.51 -10.07 8.62
N PRO A 103 21.85 -8.75 8.60
CA PRO A 103 22.03 -8.00 9.83
C PRO A 103 20.71 -7.88 10.60
N ILE A 104 20.78 -8.14 11.92
CA ILE A 104 19.59 -8.16 12.79
C ILE A 104 18.88 -6.79 12.79
N GLU A 105 19.63 -5.69 12.80
CA GLU A 105 19.03 -4.35 12.83
C GLU A 105 18.32 -4.01 11.50
N GLU A 106 18.86 -4.43 10.36
CA GLU A 106 18.17 -4.29 9.07
C GLU A 106 16.90 -5.16 9.00
N TRP A 107 16.95 -6.37 9.56
CA TRP A 107 15.77 -7.21 9.71
C TRP A 107 14.68 -6.51 10.51
N LYS A 108 15.00 -5.99 11.69
CA LYS A 108 14.05 -5.25 12.54
C LYS A 108 13.47 -4.05 11.82
N LYS A 109 14.30 -3.26 11.13
CA LYS A 109 13.87 -2.08 10.38
C LYS A 109 12.86 -2.42 9.28
N VAL A 110 13.10 -3.48 8.51
CA VAL A 110 12.17 -3.93 7.47
C VAL A 110 10.86 -4.40 8.08
N LEU A 111 10.90 -5.23 9.13
CA LEU A 111 9.68 -5.70 9.81
C LEU A 111 8.91 -4.55 10.44
N GLU A 112 9.58 -3.56 11.01
CA GLU A 112 8.92 -2.42 11.63
C GLU A 112 8.14 -1.61 10.60
N LEU A 113 8.74 -1.28 9.45
CA LEU A 113 8.06 -0.48 8.44
C LEU A 113 7.06 -1.30 7.59
N ASP A 114 7.45 -2.50 7.16
CA ASP A 114 6.68 -3.25 6.16
C ASP A 114 5.60 -4.16 6.75
N LEU A 115 5.61 -4.37 8.08
CA LEU A 115 4.63 -5.20 8.79
C LEU A 115 4.01 -4.48 9.99
N ASN A 116 4.81 -4.06 10.97
CA ASN A 116 4.29 -3.46 12.20
C ASN A 116 3.55 -2.15 11.90
N ALA A 117 4.09 -1.30 11.04
CA ALA A 117 3.44 -0.06 10.64
C ALA A 117 2.08 -0.30 9.96
N VAL A 118 1.95 -1.35 9.13
CA VAL A 118 0.66 -1.73 8.55
C VAL A 118 -0.35 -2.12 9.63
N PHE A 119 0.10 -2.89 10.63
CA PHE A 119 -0.73 -3.22 11.79
C PHE A 119 -1.12 -1.96 12.58
N TYR A 120 -0.20 -1.05 12.84
CA TYR A 120 -0.47 0.20 13.57
C TYR A 120 -1.53 1.04 12.87
N CYS A 121 -1.38 1.23 11.56
CA CYS A 121 -2.36 1.96 10.75
C CYS A 121 -3.74 1.28 10.76
N CYS A 122 -3.80 -0.04 10.53
CA CYS A 122 -5.05 -0.79 10.59
C CYS A 122 -5.72 -0.69 11.95
N LYS A 123 -4.96 -0.86 13.05
CA LYS A 123 -5.44 -0.74 14.43
C LYS A 123 -6.02 0.64 14.71
N ALA A 124 -5.37 1.70 14.24
CA ALA A 124 -5.80 3.06 14.52
C ALA A 124 -7.05 3.47 13.72
N ILE A 125 -7.18 3.04 12.45
CA ILE A 125 -8.29 3.46 11.59
C ILE A 125 -9.56 2.60 11.75
N ALA A 126 -9.43 1.32 12.10
CA ALA A 126 -10.56 0.41 12.17
C ALA A 126 -11.71 0.88 13.09
N PRO A 127 -11.46 1.41 14.30
CA PRO A 127 -12.54 1.93 15.16
C PRO A 127 -13.37 3.05 14.52
N HIS A 128 -12.72 3.94 13.75
CA HIS A 128 -13.39 5.02 13.03
C HIS A 128 -14.28 4.45 11.90
N MET A 129 -13.76 3.51 11.12
CA MET A 129 -14.54 2.85 10.06
C MET A 129 -15.70 2.03 10.62
N ILE A 130 -15.52 1.34 11.75
CA ILE A 130 -16.59 0.62 12.47
C ILE A 130 -17.71 1.58 12.89
N LYS A 131 -17.35 2.70 13.51
CA LYS A 131 -18.33 3.74 13.94
C LYS A 131 -19.14 4.28 12.75
N ASN A 132 -18.51 4.44 11.59
CA ASN A 132 -19.17 4.95 10.38
C ASN A 132 -19.85 3.86 9.54
N ASN A 133 -19.69 2.58 9.91
CA ASN A 133 -20.12 1.41 9.15
C ASN A 133 -19.72 1.49 7.66
N TYR A 134 -18.51 1.98 7.39
CA TYR A 134 -17.95 2.05 6.04
C TYR A 134 -16.43 2.11 6.11
N GLY A 135 -15.77 1.32 5.28
CA GLY A 135 -14.32 1.37 5.13
C GLY A 135 -13.80 0.51 3.98
N ARG A 136 -12.72 0.96 3.36
CA ARG A 136 -11.94 0.22 2.37
C ARG A 136 -10.47 0.30 2.76
N ILE A 137 -9.91 -0.78 3.25
CA ILE A 137 -8.49 -0.88 3.60
C ILE A 137 -7.80 -1.70 2.51
N VAL A 138 -6.77 -1.13 1.89
CA VAL A 138 -5.97 -1.82 0.88
C VAL A 138 -4.51 -1.85 1.34
N ASN A 139 -3.98 -3.05 1.55
CA ASN A 139 -2.61 -3.27 1.96
C ASN A 139 -1.75 -3.63 0.75
N ILE A 140 -0.65 -2.92 0.52
CA ILE A 140 0.29 -3.27 -0.54
C ILE A 140 1.31 -4.27 0.01
N SER A 141 1.07 -5.53 -0.33
CA SER A 141 2.01 -6.62 -0.08
C SER A 141 2.98 -6.77 -1.26
N SER A 142 3.36 -7.97 -1.61
CA SER A 142 4.26 -8.29 -2.74
C SER A 142 4.10 -9.74 -3.13
N ILE A 143 4.46 -10.06 -4.37
CA ILE A 143 4.67 -11.45 -4.81
C ILE A 143 5.71 -12.16 -3.91
N ALA A 144 6.69 -11.42 -3.38
CA ALA A 144 7.66 -11.95 -2.43
C ALA A 144 7.03 -12.49 -1.14
N GLY A 145 5.88 -11.94 -0.73
CA GLY A 145 5.11 -12.46 0.41
C GLY A 145 4.39 -13.78 0.13
N LYS A 146 4.15 -14.12 -1.15
CA LYS A 146 3.55 -15.41 -1.56
C LYS A 146 4.61 -16.49 -1.77
N GLU A 147 5.70 -16.16 -2.46
CA GLU A 147 6.69 -17.14 -2.93
C GLU A 147 7.97 -17.18 -2.07
N GLY A 148 8.30 -16.08 -1.38
CA GLY A 148 9.63 -15.86 -0.85
C GLY A 148 10.64 -15.54 -1.96
N ASN A 149 11.47 -14.50 -1.76
CA ASN A 149 12.55 -14.22 -2.68
C ASN A 149 13.91 -14.56 -2.04
N PRO A 150 14.78 -15.28 -2.73
CA PRO A 150 16.17 -15.46 -2.27
C PRO A 150 16.83 -14.11 -1.99
N ASN A 151 17.62 -14.02 -0.93
CA ASN A 151 18.32 -12.84 -0.46
C ASN A 151 17.43 -11.67 0.04
N ALA A 152 16.12 -11.83 0.11
CA ALA A 152 15.17 -10.81 0.57
C ALA A 152 14.26 -11.37 1.69
N SER A 153 14.86 -12.10 2.65
CA SER A 153 14.10 -12.81 3.67
C SER A 153 13.28 -11.92 4.58
N ALA A 154 13.81 -10.78 5.03
CA ALA A 154 13.07 -9.82 5.87
C ALA A 154 11.85 -9.25 5.14
N TYR A 155 12.05 -8.78 3.90
CA TYR A 155 10.99 -8.28 3.05
C TYR A 155 9.91 -9.33 2.77
N SER A 156 10.32 -10.53 2.38
CA SER A 156 9.38 -11.64 2.11
C SER A 156 8.55 -12.00 3.34
N THR A 157 9.20 -12.07 4.52
CA THR A 157 8.52 -12.34 5.78
C THR A 157 7.53 -11.25 6.14
N ALA A 158 7.94 -9.98 6.05
CA ALA A 158 7.04 -8.85 6.32
C ALA A 158 5.82 -8.87 5.39
N LYS A 159 6.03 -9.04 4.09
CA LYS A 159 4.95 -9.05 3.09
C LYS A 159 4.04 -10.29 3.20
N ALA A 160 4.56 -11.43 3.65
CA ALA A 160 3.75 -12.59 4.02
C ALA A 160 2.90 -12.31 5.27
N GLY A 161 3.47 -11.63 6.28
CA GLY A 161 2.75 -11.18 7.47
C GLY A 161 1.59 -10.24 7.14
N VAL A 162 1.77 -9.32 6.19
CA VAL A 162 0.70 -8.43 5.70
C VAL A 162 -0.46 -9.22 5.08
N ILE A 163 -0.17 -10.30 4.34
CA ILE A 163 -1.21 -11.19 3.80
C ILE A 163 -2.02 -11.83 4.95
N GLY A 164 -1.32 -12.33 5.99
CA GLY A 164 -1.96 -12.91 7.18
C GLY A 164 -2.84 -11.91 7.91
N LEU A 165 -2.31 -10.72 8.19
CA LEU A 165 -3.04 -9.61 8.81
C LEU A 165 -4.30 -9.23 8.03
N THR A 166 -4.18 -9.10 6.71
CA THR A 166 -5.31 -8.78 5.82
C THR A 166 -6.44 -9.79 5.93
N LYS A 167 -6.09 -11.09 5.93
CA LYS A 167 -7.07 -12.18 6.05
C LYS A 167 -7.78 -12.17 7.41
N SER A 168 -7.05 -11.93 8.50
CA SER A 168 -7.62 -11.86 9.84
C SER A 168 -8.56 -10.66 9.96
N LEU A 169 -8.07 -9.47 9.67
CA LEU A 169 -8.86 -8.24 9.81
C LEU A 169 -10.07 -8.21 8.87
N GLY A 170 -9.94 -8.75 7.65
CA GLY A 170 -11.05 -8.86 6.71
C GLY A 170 -12.18 -9.75 7.23
N LYS A 171 -11.87 -10.83 7.96
CA LYS A 171 -12.85 -11.70 8.61
C LYS A 171 -13.47 -11.05 9.85
N GLU A 172 -12.67 -10.34 10.65
CA GLU A 172 -13.13 -9.64 11.85
C GLU A 172 -14.13 -8.51 11.54
N LEU A 173 -14.05 -7.93 10.35
CA LEU A 173 -14.91 -6.82 9.91
C LEU A 173 -15.97 -7.22 8.87
N ALA A 174 -16.11 -8.52 8.58
CA ALA A 174 -16.98 -9.02 7.50
C ALA A 174 -18.48 -8.80 7.74
N ASP A 175 -18.90 -8.58 8.99
CA ASP A 175 -20.28 -8.24 9.37
C ASP A 175 -20.64 -6.76 9.16
N LYS A 176 -19.67 -5.96 8.69
CA LYS A 176 -19.79 -4.52 8.45
C LYS A 176 -19.56 -4.16 6.99
N ASN A 177 -19.96 -2.97 6.56
CA ASN A 177 -19.60 -2.48 5.23
C ASN A 177 -18.14 -2.01 5.18
N ILE A 178 -17.23 -2.91 5.61
CA ILE A 178 -15.79 -2.67 5.62
C ILE A 178 -15.10 -3.83 4.89
N ALA A 179 -14.35 -3.51 3.86
CA ALA A 179 -13.53 -4.48 3.14
C ALA A 179 -12.05 -4.23 3.39
N VAL A 180 -11.31 -5.31 3.68
CA VAL A 180 -9.86 -5.29 3.89
C VAL A 180 -9.23 -6.27 2.92
N ASN A 181 -8.46 -5.77 1.97
CA ASN A 181 -7.84 -6.60 0.93
C ASN A 181 -6.36 -6.26 0.77
N CYS A 182 -5.58 -7.15 0.19
CA CYS A 182 -4.22 -6.83 -0.20
C CYS A 182 -3.97 -7.08 -1.68
N VAL A 183 -2.96 -6.37 -2.22
CA VAL A 183 -2.45 -6.56 -3.58
C VAL A 183 -1.03 -7.11 -3.49
N THR A 184 -0.70 -8.09 -4.33
CA THR A 184 0.63 -8.70 -4.41
C THR A 184 1.27 -8.42 -5.77
N PRO A 185 1.83 -7.20 -5.98
CA PRO A 185 2.48 -6.88 -7.24
C PRO A 185 3.80 -7.64 -7.41
N ALA A 186 4.12 -7.97 -8.67
CA ALA A 186 5.47 -8.27 -9.08
C ALA A 186 6.30 -6.97 -9.18
N ALA A 187 7.54 -7.08 -9.63
CA ALA A 187 8.38 -5.93 -9.88
C ALA A 187 7.70 -4.96 -10.86
N ALA A 188 7.68 -3.68 -10.51
CA ALA A 188 7.16 -2.62 -11.35
C ALA A 188 8.29 -1.66 -11.75
N LYS A 189 8.18 -1.11 -12.96
CA LYS A 189 9.16 -0.14 -13.45
C LYS A 189 9.08 1.15 -12.63
N THR A 190 9.99 1.32 -11.70
CA THR A 190 10.15 2.51 -10.87
C THR A 190 11.59 3.02 -10.99
N ARG A 191 11.92 4.16 -10.42
CA ARG A 191 13.29 4.73 -10.43
C ARG A 191 14.37 3.79 -9.88
N ILE A 192 14.01 2.76 -9.13
CA ILE A 192 14.94 1.74 -8.63
C ILE A 192 15.63 0.98 -9.79
N PHE A 193 14.96 0.86 -10.94
CA PHE A 193 15.51 0.20 -12.12
C PHE A 193 16.73 0.91 -12.72
N ASP A 194 16.81 2.23 -12.55
CA ASP A 194 17.95 3.01 -13.06
C ASP A 194 19.28 2.65 -12.36
N GLN A 195 19.21 1.89 -11.26
CA GLN A 195 20.35 1.46 -10.45
C GLN A 195 20.63 -0.05 -10.57
N MET A 196 19.86 -0.78 -11.38
CA MET A 196 20.00 -2.24 -11.53
C MET A 196 20.83 -2.61 -12.74
N THR A 197 21.58 -3.71 -12.63
CA THR A 197 22.26 -4.29 -13.79
C THR A 197 21.28 -4.92 -14.78
N GLU A 198 21.61 -4.93 -16.04
CA GLU A 198 20.78 -5.55 -17.09
C GLU A 198 20.57 -7.05 -16.84
N GLU A 199 21.57 -7.75 -16.30
CA GLU A 199 21.47 -9.15 -15.90
C GLU A 199 20.38 -9.36 -14.83
N HIS A 200 20.35 -8.48 -13.80
CA HIS A 200 19.34 -8.54 -12.75
C HIS A 200 17.93 -8.24 -13.27
N ILE A 201 17.81 -7.27 -14.18
CA ILE A 201 16.55 -6.93 -14.86
C ILE A 201 16.04 -8.14 -15.65
N ASN A 202 16.90 -8.78 -16.46
CA ASN A 202 16.56 -9.95 -17.24
C ASN A 202 16.18 -11.15 -16.36
N TYR A 203 16.89 -11.36 -15.25
CA TYR A 203 16.51 -12.38 -14.26
C TYR A 203 15.10 -12.14 -13.69
N MET A 204 14.77 -10.92 -13.31
CA MET A 204 13.42 -10.60 -12.81
C MET A 204 12.36 -10.79 -13.89
N LEU A 205 12.63 -10.36 -15.12
CA LEU A 205 11.72 -10.54 -16.26
C LEU A 205 11.44 -12.01 -16.56
N SER A 206 12.47 -12.86 -16.48
CA SER A 206 12.31 -14.30 -16.74
C SER A 206 11.32 -15.00 -15.81
N LYS A 207 11.02 -14.38 -14.64
CA LYS A 207 10.02 -14.88 -13.68
C LYS A 207 8.59 -14.44 -14.00
N ILE A 208 8.39 -13.49 -14.92
CA ILE A 208 7.08 -12.91 -15.22
C ILE A 208 6.60 -13.40 -16.58
N PRO A 209 5.59 -14.32 -16.67
CA PRO A 209 5.10 -14.84 -17.94
C PRO A 209 4.65 -13.77 -18.94
N ARG A 210 4.14 -12.62 -18.48
CA ARG A 210 3.80 -11.49 -19.35
C ARG A 210 5.01 -10.81 -19.99
N ASN A 211 6.24 -11.22 -19.65
CA ASN A 211 7.51 -10.74 -20.18
C ASN A 211 7.67 -9.21 -20.17
N ARG A 212 7.08 -8.56 -19.18
CA ARG A 212 7.24 -7.13 -18.88
C ARG A 212 6.99 -6.86 -17.41
N PHE A 213 7.52 -5.75 -16.92
CA PHE A 213 7.22 -5.25 -15.58
C PHE A 213 5.81 -4.64 -15.52
N ALA A 214 5.20 -4.69 -14.33
CA ALA A 214 3.98 -3.96 -14.07
C ALA A 214 4.21 -2.44 -14.22
N GLN A 215 3.19 -1.74 -14.69
CA GLN A 215 3.17 -0.28 -14.66
C GLN A 215 2.53 0.19 -13.35
N VAL A 216 2.99 1.30 -12.81
CA VAL A 216 2.45 1.85 -11.56
C VAL A 216 0.94 2.14 -11.66
N ASP A 217 0.47 2.52 -12.85
CA ASP A 217 -0.94 2.81 -13.12
C ASP A 217 -1.82 1.54 -13.15
N GLU A 218 -1.26 0.37 -13.48
CA GLU A 218 -1.98 -0.90 -13.42
C GLU A 218 -2.31 -1.25 -11.96
N LEU A 219 -1.34 -1.04 -11.06
CA LEU A 219 -1.57 -1.21 -9.63
C LEU A 219 -2.57 -0.18 -9.11
N ALA A 220 -2.40 1.09 -9.46
CA ALA A 220 -3.29 2.16 -9.03
C ALA A 220 -4.75 1.91 -9.48
N SER A 221 -4.95 1.34 -10.66
CA SER A 221 -6.28 0.99 -11.17
C SER A 221 -6.93 -0.14 -10.35
N LEU A 222 -6.18 -1.19 -10.01
CA LEU A 222 -6.67 -2.27 -9.15
C LEU A 222 -6.99 -1.75 -7.74
N VAL A 223 -6.10 -0.93 -7.16
CA VAL A 223 -6.31 -0.33 -5.83
C VAL A 223 -7.55 0.57 -5.83
N ALA A 224 -7.79 1.33 -6.90
CA ALA A 224 -8.97 2.18 -7.01
C ALA A 224 -10.27 1.36 -7.05
N TRP A 225 -10.29 0.23 -7.77
CA TRP A 225 -11.43 -0.68 -7.74
C TRP A 225 -11.64 -1.30 -6.35
N LEU A 226 -10.57 -1.73 -5.67
CA LEU A 226 -10.66 -2.27 -4.32
C LEU A 226 -11.17 -1.24 -3.30
N ALA A 227 -10.95 0.05 -3.58
CA ALA A 227 -11.34 1.17 -2.73
C ALA A 227 -12.76 1.71 -3.03
N CYS A 228 -13.39 1.34 -4.13
CA CYS A 228 -14.72 1.85 -4.50
C CYS A 228 -15.86 1.01 -3.93
N GLU A 229 -17.09 1.46 -4.13
CA GLU A 229 -18.30 0.76 -3.66
C GLU A 229 -18.61 -0.52 -4.44
N GLU A 230 -18.17 -0.63 -5.69
CA GLU A 230 -18.36 -1.84 -6.50
C GLU A 230 -17.67 -3.06 -5.87
N ASN A 231 -16.60 -2.86 -5.11
CA ASN A 231 -16.02 -3.89 -4.26
C ASN A 231 -16.87 -4.04 -2.98
N SER A 232 -18.01 -4.67 -3.09
CA SER A 232 -18.95 -4.86 -1.98
C SER A 232 -18.88 -6.25 -1.33
N PHE A 233 -18.22 -7.23 -1.97
CA PHE A 233 -18.22 -8.62 -1.51
C PHE A 233 -16.82 -9.19 -1.23
N ALA A 234 -15.75 -8.62 -1.83
CA ALA A 234 -14.40 -9.12 -1.59
C ALA A 234 -13.80 -8.49 -0.33
N THR A 235 -13.53 -9.34 0.66
CA THR A 235 -12.77 -8.98 1.89
C THR A 235 -11.87 -10.14 2.31
N GLY A 236 -10.73 -9.84 2.94
CA GLY A 236 -9.71 -10.83 3.31
C GLY A 236 -9.01 -11.45 2.11
N ALA A 237 -9.16 -10.88 0.92
CA ALA A 237 -8.66 -11.45 -0.32
C ALA A 237 -7.26 -10.93 -0.68
N VAL A 238 -6.55 -11.75 -1.46
CA VAL A 238 -5.21 -11.46 -1.98
C VAL A 238 -5.33 -11.32 -3.49
N PHE A 239 -5.20 -10.11 -3.99
CA PHE A 239 -5.30 -9.80 -5.41
C PHE A 239 -3.92 -9.83 -6.04
N ASP A 240 -3.70 -10.83 -6.89
CA ASP A 240 -2.43 -10.98 -7.60
C ASP A 240 -2.28 -9.98 -8.73
N LEU A 241 -1.13 -9.31 -8.77
CA LEU A 241 -0.72 -8.43 -9.86
C LEU A 241 0.70 -8.79 -10.31
N SER A 242 0.94 -10.09 -10.55
CA SER A 242 2.27 -10.62 -10.82
C SER A 242 2.56 -10.92 -12.29
N GLY A 243 1.60 -10.66 -13.17
CA GLY A 243 1.77 -10.96 -14.60
C GLY A 243 1.81 -12.46 -14.90
N GLY A 244 1.16 -13.27 -14.06
CA GLY A 244 1.11 -14.73 -14.16
C GLY A 244 2.23 -15.46 -13.41
N ARG A 245 3.06 -14.75 -12.64
CA ARG A 245 4.15 -15.37 -11.87
C ARG A 245 3.61 -16.24 -10.73
N ALA A 246 2.58 -15.77 -10.02
CA ALA A 246 1.87 -16.58 -9.04
C ALA A 246 0.43 -16.85 -9.51
N THR A 247 -0.11 -18.02 -9.17
CA THR A 247 -1.43 -18.47 -9.61
C THR A 247 -2.34 -18.93 -8.47
N TYR A 248 -1.98 -18.64 -7.22
CA TYR A 248 -2.76 -19.01 -6.01
C TYR A 248 -2.95 -17.81 -5.08
#